data_f0fae2da62a7fb1c728ea0dc3f0e85d7
#
_entry.id   f0fae2da62a7fb1c728ea0dc3f0e85d7
#
_cell.length_a   1.000
_cell.length_b   1.000
_cell.length_c   1.000
_cell.angle_alpha   90.00
_cell.angle_beta   90.00
_cell.angle_gamma   90.00
#
_symmetry.space_group_name_H-M   'P 1'
#
loop_
_entity.id
_entity.type
_entity.pdbx_description
1 polymer ?
#
loop_
_entity_poly.entity_id
_entity_poly.type
_entity_poly.pdbx_seq_one_letter_code
_entity_poly.pdbx_strand_id
1 'polypeptide(L)'
;MTRTRLALNAFVAMLHRDMVVTAREFLPFLLQALMQPLFFLFIFGKVLPGIGLAAGNFAALMLPGIVALTGMIAAMQGVTLPLVLDLGFAREIDDRLLSPLPVWWVPLEKVLFAAVRGTIASSVIFPLGWWILGSGFAVRTDRLPILVGMVILTAFVGSTIGLLMGTVIKPEQISLMFTLIFTPLLFTGCTYYPWGALVNIRWFQVVTLFNPLTYAAEGLRYSMVPQIGGREFPTLGLPWILAALGTSVIVMFVIGTRTFQKRVVT
;
A
#
# COMPACT_ATOMS: atom_id res chain seq x y z
N MET A 1 -16.92 9.91 33.97
CA MET A 1 -16.23 9.93 32.67
C MET A 1 -17.27 9.98 31.56
N THR A 2 -17.15 10.90 30.60
CA THR A 2 -18.10 10.97 29.48
C THR A 2 -17.93 9.77 28.56
N ARG A 3 -19.03 9.25 27.98
CA ARG A 3 -19.02 8.11 27.03
C ARG A 3 -17.94 8.26 25.92
N THR A 4 -17.73 9.49 25.48
CA THR A 4 -16.72 9.81 24.44
C THR A 4 -15.28 9.56 24.91
N ARG A 5 -14.95 9.87 26.18
CA ARG A 5 -13.61 9.60 26.74
C ARG A 5 -13.33 8.10 26.88
N LEU A 6 -14.34 7.32 27.30
CA LEU A 6 -14.22 5.86 27.38
C LEU A 6 -14.00 5.24 25.99
N ALA A 7 -14.76 5.71 24.99
CA ALA A 7 -14.60 5.26 23.61
C ALA A 7 -13.19 5.58 23.05
N LEU A 8 -12.70 6.81 23.28
CA LEU A 8 -11.36 7.20 22.82
C LEU A 8 -10.25 6.38 23.50
N ASN A 9 -10.35 6.17 24.80
CA ASN A 9 -9.38 5.35 25.53
C ASN A 9 -9.38 3.90 25.04
N ALA A 10 -10.54 3.32 24.78
CA ALA A 10 -10.64 1.97 24.23
C ALA A 10 -10.02 1.88 22.81
N PHE A 11 -10.27 2.89 21.96
CA PHE A 11 -9.67 2.98 20.61
C PHE A 11 -8.14 3.03 20.68
N VAL A 12 -7.59 3.93 21.50
CA VAL A 12 -6.15 4.08 21.68
C VAL A 12 -5.53 2.80 22.27
N ALA A 13 -6.22 2.15 23.21
CA ALA A 13 -5.75 0.89 23.79
C ALA A 13 -5.68 -0.25 22.75
N MET A 14 -6.68 -0.35 21.84
CA MET A 14 -6.67 -1.33 20.74
C MET A 14 -5.55 -1.04 19.75
N LEU A 15 -5.40 0.20 19.31
CA LEU A 15 -4.34 0.60 18.42
C LEU A 15 -2.95 0.34 19.02
N HIS A 16 -2.77 0.68 20.30
CA HIS A 16 -1.52 0.41 21.03
C HIS A 16 -1.24 -1.09 21.14
N ARG A 17 -2.24 -1.92 21.46
CA ARG A 17 -2.10 -3.38 21.51
C ARG A 17 -1.59 -3.93 20.17
N ASP A 18 -2.24 -3.55 19.05
CA ASP A 18 -1.91 -4.05 17.72
C ASP A 18 -0.51 -3.56 17.28
N MET A 19 -0.12 -2.34 17.68
CA MET A 19 1.25 -1.82 17.49
C MET A 19 2.30 -2.62 18.28
N VAL A 20 2.04 -2.95 19.54
CA VAL A 20 2.96 -3.73 20.38
C VAL A 20 3.12 -5.16 19.86
N VAL A 21 2.03 -5.80 19.41
CA VAL A 21 2.09 -7.15 18.82
C VAL A 21 2.96 -7.12 17.56
N THR A 22 2.74 -6.14 16.66
CA THR A 22 3.57 -6.01 15.45
C THR A 22 5.03 -5.70 15.77
N ALA A 23 5.30 -4.90 16.80
CA ALA A 23 6.67 -4.61 17.22
C ALA A 23 7.44 -5.86 17.70
N ARG A 24 6.74 -6.83 18.30
CA ARG A 24 7.33 -8.11 18.69
C ARG A 24 7.64 -9.01 17.49
N GLU A 25 6.85 -8.90 16.42
CA GLU A 25 7.01 -9.65 15.17
C GLU A 25 7.57 -8.78 14.04
N PHE A 26 8.30 -7.71 14.39
CA PHE A 26 8.74 -6.71 13.42
C PHE A 26 9.67 -7.29 12.35
N LEU A 27 10.62 -8.14 12.74
CA LEU A 27 11.55 -8.76 11.80
C LEU A 27 10.87 -9.74 10.84
N PRO A 28 10.04 -10.70 11.26
CA PRO A 28 9.24 -11.52 10.37
C PRO A 28 8.37 -10.69 9.40
N PHE A 29 7.72 -9.65 9.91
CA PHE A 29 6.93 -8.73 9.08
C PHE A 29 7.76 -8.06 7.99
N LEU A 30 8.92 -7.49 8.34
CA LEU A 30 9.79 -6.84 7.37
C LEU A 30 10.32 -7.84 6.33
N LEU A 31 10.78 -9.00 6.75
CA LEU A 31 11.25 -10.03 5.82
C LEU A 31 10.16 -10.42 4.83
N GLN A 32 8.94 -10.67 5.30
CA GLN A 32 7.81 -11.00 4.42
C GLN A 32 7.49 -9.86 3.44
N ALA A 33 7.46 -8.61 3.91
CA ALA A 33 7.10 -7.46 3.10
C ALA A 33 8.18 -7.08 2.07
N LEU A 34 9.47 -7.33 2.39
CA LEU A 34 10.60 -6.82 1.62
C LEU A 34 11.24 -7.87 0.69
N MET A 35 11.05 -9.17 0.93
CA MET A 35 11.73 -10.20 0.13
C MET A 35 11.47 -10.06 -1.36
N GLN A 36 10.21 -9.98 -1.76
CA GLN A 36 9.85 -9.83 -3.17
C GLN A 36 10.34 -8.50 -3.78
N PRO A 37 10.09 -7.32 -3.17
CA PRO A 37 10.62 -6.04 -3.64
C PRO A 37 12.15 -6.01 -3.77
N LEU A 38 12.87 -6.60 -2.82
CA LEU A 38 14.33 -6.64 -2.86
C LEU A 38 14.86 -7.47 -4.03
N PHE A 39 14.26 -8.63 -4.30
CA PHE A 39 14.64 -9.43 -5.46
C PHE A 39 14.40 -8.68 -6.77
N PHE A 40 13.25 -8.02 -6.91
CA PHE A 40 12.97 -7.21 -8.08
C PHE A 40 13.98 -6.06 -8.21
N LEU A 41 14.24 -5.33 -7.12
CA LEU A 41 15.18 -4.22 -7.13
C LEU A 41 16.59 -4.68 -7.47
N PHE A 42 17.04 -5.82 -6.95
CA PHE A 42 18.35 -6.38 -7.25
C PHE A 42 18.45 -6.83 -8.71
N ILE A 43 17.50 -7.63 -9.19
CA ILE A 43 17.55 -8.17 -10.57
C ILE A 43 17.45 -7.03 -11.59
N PHE A 44 16.41 -6.22 -11.50
CA PHE A 44 16.14 -5.16 -12.47
C PHE A 44 17.01 -3.92 -12.27
N GLY A 45 17.46 -3.66 -11.05
CA GLY A 45 18.26 -2.49 -10.74
C GLY A 45 19.76 -2.70 -10.88
N LYS A 46 20.25 -3.93 -10.76
CA LYS A 46 21.69 -4.23 -10.79
C LYS A 46 22.08 -5.31 -11.79
N VAL A 47 21.35 -6.44 -11.82
CA VAL A 47 21.73 -7.56 -12.69
C VAL A 47 21.48 -7.22 -14.17
N LEU A 48 20.26 -6.83 -14.55
CA LEU A 48 19.92 -6.53 -15.94
C LEU A 48 20.76 -5.39 -16.54
N PRO A 49 20.97 -4.25 -15.86
CA PRO A 49 21.90 -3.24 -16.33
C PRO A 49 23.33 -3.76 -16.46
N GLY A 50 23.80 -4.59 -15.52
CA GLY A 50 25.14 -5.16 -15.50
C GLY A 50 25.45 -6.08 -16.69
N ILE A 51 24.43 -6.74 -17.23
CA ILE A 51 24.54 -7.61 -18.42
C ILE A 51 24.12 -6.89 -19.74
N GLY A 52 23.85 -5.57 -19.66
CA GLY A 52 23.52 -4.75 -20.84
C GLY A 52 22.08 -4.89 -21.34
N LEU A 53 21.19 -5.57 -20.61
CA LEU A 53 19.78 -5.76 -21.01
C LEU A 53 18.84 -4.65 -20.55
N ALA A 54 19.31 -3.68 -19.75
CA ALA A 54 18.53 -2.52 -19.34
C ALA A 54 19.38 -1.25 -19.36
N ALA A 55 18.74 -0.11 -19.67
CA ALA A 55 19.41 1.19 -19.59
C ALA A 55 19.76 1.54 -18.14
N GLY A 56 20.87 2.28 -17.91
CA GLY A 56 21.33 2.62 -16.57
C GLY A 56 20.33 3.40 -15.71
N ASN A 57 19.37 4.12 -16.32
CA ASN A 57 18.32 4.87 -15.63
C ASN A 57 17.08 4.03 -15.28
N PHE A 58 17.03 2.75 -15.69
CA PHE A 58 15.86 1.90 -15.49
C PHE A 58 15.53 1.70 -14.01
N ALA A 59 16.54 1.54 -13.17
CA ALA A 59 16.40 1.40 -11.74
C ALA A 59 15.71 2.62 -11.07
N ALA A 60 16.10 3.83 -11.49
CA ALA A 60 15.52 5.07 -10.97
C ALA A 60 14.02 5.21 -11.31
N LEU A 61 13.59 4.68 -12.46
CA LEU A 61 12.19 4.67 -12.90
C LEU A 61 11.35 3.60 -12.20
N MET A 62 11.96 2.48 -11.82
CA MET A 62 11.28 1.37 -11.13
C MET A 62 11.12 1.59 -9.63
N LEU A 63 12.11 2.20 -8.98
CA LEU A 63 12.14 2.36 -7.52
C LEU A 63 10.84 2.96 -6.96
N PRO A 64 10.28 4.06 -7.51
CA PRO A 64 9.01 4.61 -7.04
C PRO A 64 7.84 3.62 -7.07
N GLY A 65 7.75 2.85 -8.16
CA GLY A 65 6.73 1.81 -8.30
C GLY A 65 6.89 0.69 -7.28
N ILE A 66 8.12 0.28 -6.99
CA ILE A 66 8.43 -0.73 -5.96
C ILE A 66 8.06 -0.21 -4.56
N VAL A 67 8.35 1.05 -4.25
CA VAL A 67 7.95 1.71 -2.99
C VAL A 67 6.42 1.73 -2.86
N ALA A 68 5.70 2.12 -3.94
CA ALA A 68 4.24 2.11 -3.96
C ALA A 68 3.66 0.71 -3.72
N LEU A 69 4.17 -0.28 -4.46
CA LEU A 69 3.73 -1.66 -4.36
C LEU A 69 3.93 -2.21 -2.96
N THR A 70 5.13 -2.03 -2.40
CA THR A 70 5.47 -2.55 -1.06
C THR A 70 4.53 -1.98 0.00
N GLY A 71 4.34 -0.66 0.00
CA GLY A 71 3.46 0.00 0.97
C GLY A 71 2.01 -0.41 0.84
N MET A 72 1.50 -0.46 -0.39
CA MET A 72 0.13 -0.86 -0.66
C MET A 72 -0.14 -2.31 -0.25
N ILE A 73 0.74 -3.25 -0.64
CA ILE A 73 0.58 -4.68 -0.30
C ILE A 73 0.72 -4.90 1.20
N ALA A 74 1.73 -4.31 1.85
CA ALA A 74 1.94 -4.46 3.29
C ALA A 74 0.75 -3.92 4.11
N ALA A 75 0.19 -2.78 3.71
CA ALA A 75 -1.01 -2.22 4.32
C ALA A 75 -2.25 -3.09 4.06
N MET A 76 -2.43 -3.57 2.83
CA MET A 76 -3.55 -4.41 2.46
C MET A 76 -3.55 -5.73 3.23
N GLN A 77 -2.41 -6.42 3.30
CA GLN A 77 -2.25 -7.66 4.07
C GLN A 77 -2.44 -7.43 5.58
N GLY A 78 -2.01 -6.27 6.08
CA GLY A 78 -2.14 -5.87 7.48
C GLY A 78 -3.58 -5.76 7.97
N VAL A 79 -4.56 -5.55 7.08
CA VAL A 79 -6.00 -5.59 7.40
C VAL A 79 -6.63 -6.91 6.99
N THR A 80 -6.37 -7.36 5.74
CA THR A 80 -7.11 -8.48 5.15
C THR A 80 -6.98 -9.75 5.97
N LEU A 81 -5.73 -10.17 6.27
CA LEU A 81 -5.49 -11.44 6.95
C LEU A 81 -6.07 -11.48 8.38
N PRO A 82 -5.76 -10.50 9.26
CA PRO A 82 -6.34 -10.48 10.59
C PRO A 82 -7.87 -10.44 10.54
N LEU A 83 -8.45 -9.62 9.67
CA LEU A 83 -9.88 -9.43 9.61
C LEU A 83 -10.62 -10.69 9.12
N VAL A 84 -10.08 -11.42 8.14
CA VAL A 84 -10.65 -12.69 7.67
C VAL A 84 -10.59 -13.74 8.77
N LEU A 85 -9.50 -13.82 9.52
CA LEU A 85 -9.34 -14.76 10.64
C LEU A 85 -10.26 -14.39 11.82
N ASP A 86 -10.32 -13.12 12.19
CA ASP A 86 -11.16 -12.60 13.27
C ASP A 86 -12.66 -12.83 12.98
N LEU A 87 -13.10 -12.62 11.74
CA LEU A 87 -14.48 -12.84 11.32
C LEU A 87 -14.83 -14.33 11.09
N GLY A 88 -13.82 -15.15 10.74
CA GLY A 88 -14.03 -16.54 10.35
C GLY A 88 -13.86 -17.56 11.47
N PHE A 89 -12.78 -17.46 12.24
CA PHE A 89 -12.39 -18.49 13.20
C PHE A 89 -12.32 -17.99 14.65
N ALA A 90 -11.67 -16.89 14.89
CA ALA A 90 -11.33 -16.46 16.27
C ALA A 90 -12.48 -15.76 16.98
N ARG A 91 -13.45 -15.18 16.25
CA ARG A 91 -14.55 -14.34 16.78
C ARG A 91 -14.09 -13.27 17.77
N GLU A 92 -12.80 -12.87 17.73
CA GLU A 92 -12.28 -11.79 18.58
C GLU A 92 -13.00 -10.45 18.38
N ILE A 93 -13.69 -10.33 17.24
CA ILE A 93 -14.54 -9.17 16.96
C ILE A 93 -15.69 -9.07 17.94
N ASP A 94 -16.26 -10.18 18.41
CA ASP A 94 -17.34 -10.18 19.39
C ASP A 94 -16.89 -9.50 20.70
N ASP A 95 -15.67 -9.78 21.16
CA ASP A 95 -15.09 -9.13 22.33
C ASP A 95 -14.82 -7.62 22.10
N ARG A 96 -14.40 -7.24 20.90
CA ARG A 96 -14.19 -5.82 20.53
C ARG A 96 -15.50 -5.06 20.46
N LEU A 97 -16.59 -5.70 20.08
CA LEU A 97 -17.95 -5.12 20.02
C LEU A 97 -18.59 -4.95 21.39
N LEU A 98 -18.15 -5.71 22.41
CA LEU A 98 -18.55 -5.51 23.81
C LEU A 98 -17.95 -4.23 24.41
N SER A 99 -16.94 -3.64 23.76
CA SER A 99 -16.38 -2.35 24.19
C SER A 99 -17.37 -1.19 23.91
N PRO A 100 -17.33 -0.09 24.67
CA PRO A 100 -18.24 1.04 24.49
C PRO A 100 -17.92 1.88 23.26
N LEU A 101 -17.59 1.22 22.12
CA LEU A 101 -17.18 1.83 20.86
C LEU A 101 -18.30 1.75 19.83
N PRO A 102 -18.52 2.79 19.02
CA PRO A 102 -19.32 2.67 17.81
C PRO A 102 -18.69 1.62 16.86
N VAL A 103 -19.51 0.75 16.28
CA VAL A 103 -19.05 -0.37 15.42
C VAL A 103 -18.11 0.07 14.29
N TRP A 104 -18.29 1.27 13.73
CA TRP A 104 -17.45 1.79 12.64
C TRP A 104 -16.02 2.22 13.08
N TRP A 105 -15.76 2.33 14.38
CA TRP A 105 -14.41 2.65 14.89
C TRP A 105 -13.46 1.46 14.78
N VAL A 106 -13.97 0.23 14.79
CA VAL A 106 -13.15 -0.98 14.63
C VAL A 106 -12.50 -1.03 13.24
N PRO A 107 -13.24 -0.90 12.11
CA PRO A 107 -12.62 -0.77 10.80
C PRO A 107 -11.64 0.41 10.68
N LEU A 108 -11.95 1.55 11.29
CA LEU A 108 -11.08 2.72 11.28
C LEU A 108 -9.73 2.42 11.96
N GLU A 109 -9.77 1.78 13.13
CA GLU A 109 -8.58 1.37 13.86
C GLU A 109 -7.69 0.45 13.00
N LYS A 110 -8.30 -0.58 12.39
CA LYS A 110 -7.58 -1.52 11.51
C LYS A 110 -6.94 -0.83 10.31
N VAL A 111 -7.65 0.11 9.68
CA VAL A 111 -7.13 0.89 8.54
C VAL A 111 -5.95 1.76 8.97
N LEU A 112 -6.06 2.47 10.09
CA LEU A 112 -4.98 3.33 10.60
C LEU A 112 -3.74 2.52 10.96
N PHE A 113 -3.93 1.42 11.68
CA PHE A 113 -2.84 0.51 12.05
C PHE A 113 -2.11 -0.04 10.82
N ALA A 114 -2.85 -0.55 9.84
CA ALA A 114 -2.26 -1.10 8.64
C ALA A 114 -1.63 -0.04 7.73
N ALA A 115 -2.16 1.19 7.71
CA ALA A 115 -1.51 2.30 7.01
C ALA A 115 -0.14 2.63 7.61
N VAL A 116 0.00 2.59 8.94
CA VAL A 116 1.31 2.73 9.60
C VAL A 116 2.26 1.60 9.18
N ARG A 117 1.81 0.33 9.17
CA ARG A 117 2.62 -0.80 8.70
C ARG A 117 3.08 -0.64 7.25
N GLY A 118 2.18 -0.25 6.35
CA GLY A 118 2.50 0.01 4.95
C GLY A 118 3.49 1.15 4.78
N THR A 119 3.33 2.23 5.53
CA THR A 119 4.25 3.37 5.54
C THR A 119 5.65 2.95 5.99
N ILE A 120 5.76 2.15 7.05
CA ILE A 120 7.04 1.60 7.52
C ILE A 120 7.68 0.73 6.43
N ALA A 121 6.93 -0.22 5.86
CA ALA A 121 7.44 -1.11 4.81
C ALA A 121 7.95 -0.33 3.59
N SER A 122 7.21 0.67 3.11
CA SER A 122 7.66 1.57 2.04
C SER A 122 8.92 2.33 2.41
N SER A 123 8.99 2.85 3.64
CA SER A 123 10.12 3.66 4.11
C SER A 123 11.42 2.87 4.16
N VAL A 124 11.36 1.59 4.50
CA VAL A 124 12.54 0.72 4.55
C VAL A 124 13.11 0.43 3.15
N ILE A 125 12.31 0.56 2.08
CA ILE A 125 12.81 0.42 0.71
C ILE A 125 13.83 1.51 0.35
N PHE A 126 13.77 2.70 0.93
CA PHE A 126 14.71 3.79 0.60
C PHE A 126 16.17 3.47 1.00
N PRO A 127 16.49 3.11 2.26
CA PRO A 127 17.85 2.73 2.61
C PRO A 127 18.33 1.46 1.90
N LEU A 128 17.44 0.49 1.67
CA LEU A 128 17.78 -0.72 0.93
C LEU A 128 18.01 -0.43 -0.57
N GLY A 129 17.19 0.44 -1.16
CA GLY A 129 17.39 0.91 -2.52
C GLY A 129 18.71 1.65 -2.70
N TRP A 130 19.06 2.52 -1.76
CA TRP A 130 20.36 3.19 -1.76
C TRP A 130 21.52 2.20 -1.68
N TRP A 131 21.42 1.20 -0.80
CA TRP A 131 22.46 0.19 -0.63
C TRP A 131 22.63 -0.70 -1.89
N ILE A 132 21.52 -1.11 -2.53
CA ILE A 132 21.55 -1.99 -3.70
C ILE A 132 21.96 -1.23 -4.96
N LEU A 133 21.39 -0.06 -5.20
CA LEU A 133 21.57 0.70 -6.45
C LEU A 133 22.80 1.60 -6.42
N GLY A 134 23.33 1.97 -5.24
CA GLY A 134 24.48 2.85 -5.11
C GLY A 134 24.27 4.17 -5.86
N SER A 135 25.13 4.44 -6.86
CA SER A 135 25.05 5.67 -7.68
C SER A 135 23.80 5.76 -8.56
N GLY A 136 23.09 4.66 -8.79
CA GLY A 136 21.81 4.64 -9.51
C GLY A 136 20.60 5.05 -8.65
N PHE A 137 20.82 5.23 -7.34
CA PHE A 137 19.78 5.73 -6.43
C PHE A 137 19.71 7.26 -6.50
N ALA A 138 18.55 7.77 -6.91
CA ALA A 138 18.31 9.20 -6.94
C ALA A 138 16.91 9.51 -6.39
N VAL A 139 16.85 10.43 -5.42
CA VAL A 139 15.59 10.94 -4.85
C VAL A 139 15.66 12.45 -4.81
N ARG A 140 14.62 13.10 -5.31
CA ARG A 140 14.48 14.55 -5.28
C ARG A 140 14.23 15.04 -3.85
N THR A 141 15.10 15.91 -3.36
CA THR A 141 14.97 16.50 -2.01
C THR A 141 14.02 17.70 -1.99
N ASP A 142 13.80 18.36 -3.12
CA ASP A 142 12.92 19.52 -3.27
C ASP A 142 11.43 19.17 -3.09
N ARG A 143 11.05 17.90 -3.27
CA ARG A 143 9.66 17.42 -3.17
C ARG A 143 9.44 16.45 -2.01
N LEU A 144 10.26 16.46 -0.99
CA LEU A 144 10.13 15.58 0.19
C LEU A 144 8.75 15.61 0.85
N PRO A 145 8.07 16.76 1.05
CA PRO A 145 6.72 16.75 1.62
C PRO A 145 5.70 15.98 0.76
N ILE A 146 5.82 16.11 -0.58
CA ILE A 146 4.95 15.38 -1.52
C ILE A 146 5.28 13.88 -1.44
N LEU A 147 6.55 13.51 -1.40
CA LEU A 147 7.00 12.13 -1.27
C LEU A 147 6.41 11.47 -0.02
N VAL A 148 6.56 12.11 1.14
CA VAL A 148 6.02 11.60 2.41
C VAL A 148 4.50 11.48 2.35
N GLY A 149 3.81 12.50 1.84
CA GLY A 149 2.36 12.47 1.63
C GLY A 149 1.91 11.32 0.72
N MET A 150 2.65 11.08 -0.38
CA MET A 150 2.35 10.00 -1.32
C MET A 150 2.58 8.61 -0.71
N VAL A 151 3.64 8.42 0.07
CA VAL A 151 3.89 7.16 0.80
C VAL A 151 2.74 6.86 1.76
N ILE A 152 2.34 7.84 2.57
CA ILE A 152 1.23 7.70 3.52
C ILE A 152 -0.08 7.43 2.79
N LEU A 153 -0.40 8.21 1.75
CA LEU A 153 -1.65 8.05 0.99
C LEU A 153 -1.72 6.68 0.29
N THR A 154 -0.61 6.20 -0.25
CA THR A 154 -0.51 4.84 -0.83
C THR A 154 -0.82 3.76 0.20
N ALA A 155 -0.29 3.87 1.42
CA ALA A 155 -0.56 2.95 2.50
C ALA A 155 -2.04 3.00 2.94
N PHE A 156 -2.67 4.18 2.95
CA PHE A 156 -4.12 4.32 3.20
C PHE A 156 -4.96 3.66 2.12
N VAL A 157 -4.61 3.79 0.85
CA VAL A 157 -5.30 3.09 -0.25
C VAL A 157 -5.20 1.58 -0.04
N GLY A 158 -4.00 1.06 0.24
CA GLY A 158 -3.79 -0.37 0.50
C GLY A 158 -4.63 -0.87 1.68
N SER A 159 -4.63 -0.15 2.80
CA SER A 159 -5.38 -0.54 4.00
C SER A 159 -6.89 -0.53 3.79
N THR A 160 -7.44 0.42 3.01
CA THR A 160 -8.89 0.48 2.72
C THR A 160 -9.32 -0.60 1.73
N ILE A 161 -8.48 -0.93 0.74
CA ILE A 161 -8.69 -2.11 -0.11
C ILE A 161 -8.66 -3.37 0.77
N GLY A 162 -7.68 -3.48 1.66
CA GLY A 162 -7.57 -4.59 2.61
C GLY A 162 -8.79 -4.75 3.50
N LEU A 163 -9.39 -3.64 3.97
CA LEU A 163 -10.63 -3.66 4.72
C LEU A 163 -11.79 -4.26 3.90
N LEU A 164 -11.97 -3.77 2.67
CA LEU A 164 -13.02 -4.30 1.79
C LEU A 164 -12.82 -5.80 1.54
N MET A 165 -11.61 -6.22 1.22
CA MET A 165 -11.28 -7.62 0.96
C MET A 165 -11.49 -8.48 2.19
N GLY A 166 -10.99 -8.08 3.35
CA GLY A 166 -11.13 -8.81 4.61
C GLY A 166 -12.58 -8.98 5.05
N THR A 167 -13.47 -8.08 4.63
CA THR A 167 -14.90 -8.19 4.93
C THR A 167 -15.69 -9.03 3.93
N VAL A 168 -15.22 -9.19 2.70
CA VAL A 168 -15.93 -9.94 1.63
C VAL A 168 -15.47 -11.40 1.58
N ILE A 169 -14.18 -11.65 1.79
CA ILE A 169 -13.55 -12.93 1.55
C ILE A 169 -13.77 -13.88 2.72
N LYS A 170 -13.98 -15.16 2.41
CA LYS A 170 -14.06 -16.24 3.40
C LYS A 170 -12.66 -16.83 3.65
N PRO A 171 -12.40 -17.39 4.85
CA PRO A 171 -11.09 -17.97 5.17
C PRO A 171 -10.59 -19.00 4.13
N GLU A 172 -11.48 -19.82 3.59
CA GLU A 172 -11.14 -20.86 2.60
C GLU A 172 -10.70 -20.27 1.25
N GLN A 173 -11.04 -19.00 0.97
CA GLN A 173 -10.78 -18.33 -0.29
C GLN A 173 -9.53 -17.43 -0.25
N ILE A 174 -8.80 -17.37 0.87
CA ILE A 174 -7.64 -16.49 1.04
C ILE A 174 -6.59 -16.74 -0.05
N SER A 175 -6.23 -18.00 -0.30
CA SER A 175 -5.24 -18.37 -1.32
C SER A 175 -5.67 -17.96 -2.72
N LEU A 176 -6.93 -18.19 -3.07
CA LEU A 176 -7.50 -17.82 -4.37
C LEU A 176 -7.49 -16.29 -4.55
N MET A 177 -7.83 -15.55 -3.50
CA MET A 177 -7.82 -14.09 -3.49
C MET A 177 -6.44 -13.54 -3.79
N PHE A 178 -5.41 -14.06 -3.12
CA PHE A 178 -4.04 -13.60 -3.38
C PHE A 178 -3.69 -13.73 -4.85
N THR A 179 -4.00 -14.85 -5.48
CA THR A 179 -3.70 -15.06 -6.90
C THR A 179 -4.52 -14.15 -7.82
N LEU A 180 -5.84 -14.07 -7.60
CA LEU A 180 -6.74 -13.37 -8.52
C LEU A 180 -6.68 -11.83 -8.40
N ILE A 181 -6.30 -11.31 -7.24
CA ILE A 181 -6.32 -9.86 -7.00
C ILE A 181 -4.90 -9.29 -7.01
N PHE A 182 -3.94 -9.94 -6.35
CA PHE A 182 -2.58 -9.42 -6.31
C PHE A 182 -1.88 -9.49 -7.66
N THR A 183 -2.09 -10.56 -8.43
CA THR A 183 -1.43 -10.69 -9.74
C THR A 183 -1.85 -9.58 -10.71
N PRO A 184 -3.13 -9.31 -10.96
CA PRO A 184 -3.53 -8.16 -11.77
C PRO A 184 -3.08 -6.83 -11.18
N LEU A 185 -3.21 -6.62 -9.86
CA LEU A 185 -2.78 -5.40 -9.20
C LEU A 185 -1.30 -5.11 -9.47
N LEU A 186 -0.44 -6.12 -9.37
CA LEU A 186 0.98 -6.03 -9.60
C LEU A 186 1.31 -5.61 -11.04
N PHE A 187 0.72 -6.29 -12.02
CA PHE A 187 1.07 -6.10 -13.43
C PHE A 187 0.39 -4.90 -14.07
N THR A 188 -0.83 -4.55 -13.66
CA THR A 188 -1.53 -3.37 -14.21
C THR A 188 -1.25 -2.10 -13.43
N GLY A 189 -0.55 -2.15 -12.29
CA GLY A 189 -0.27 -1.02 -11.40
C GLY A 189 0.87 -0.11 -11.81
N CYS A 190 1.38 -0.21 -13.04
CA CYS A 190 2.51 0.58 -13.55
C CYS A 190 3.74 0.59 -12.62
N THR A 191 3.95 -0.53 -11.90
CA THR A 191 5.04 -0.66 -10.92
C THR A 191 6.41 -0.61 -11.58
N TYR A 192 6.58 -1.39 -12.65
CA TYR A 192 7.87 -1.60 -13.31
C TYR A 192 8.08 -0.72 -14.54
N TYR A 193 7.06 -0.05 -15.00
CA TYR A 193 7.07 0.83 -16.17
C TYR A 193 6.21 2.07 -15.90
N PRO A 194 6.58 3.23 -16.44
CA PRO A 194 5.77 4.42 -16.30
C PRO A 194 4.52 4.37 -17.20
N TRP A 195 3.43 4.94 -16.71
CA TRP A 195 2.18 5.01 -17.46
C TRP A 195 2.34 5.69 -18.83
N GLY A 196 3.17 6.73 -18.91
CA GLY A 196 3.46 7.44 -20.16
C GLY A 196 4.16 6.58 -21.23
N ALA A 197 4.83 5.48 -20.86
CA ALA A 197 5.45 4.58 -21.83
C ALA A 197 4.45 3.68 -22.58
N LEU A 198 3.20 3.59 -22.10
CA LEU A 198 2.15 2.75 -22.68
C LEU A 198 1.40 3.39 -23.86
N VAL A 199 1.85 4.53 -24.39
CA VAL A 199 1.18 5.26 -25.49
C VAL A 199 0.90 4.38 -26.71
N ASN A 200 1.80 3.44 -27.00
CA ASN A 200 1.67 2.50 -28.13
C ASN A 200 0.68 1.35 -27.85
N ILE A 201 0.26 1.15 -26.59
CA ILE A 201 -0.66 0.07 -26.17
C ILE A 201 -1.83 0.71 -25.43
N ARG A 202 -2.61 1.55 -26.12
CA ARG A 202 -3.65 2.39 -25.53
C ARG A 202 -4.71 1.62 -24.74
N TRP A 203 -5.12 0.44 -25.19
CA TRP A 203 -6.11 -0.35 -24.46
C TRP A 203 -5.59 -0.74 -23.06
N PHE A 204 -4.34 -1.13 -22.96
CA PHE A 204 -3.70 -1.48 -21.70
C PHE A 204 -3.47 -0.24 -20.83
N GLN A 205 -3.08 0.89 -21.44
CA GLN A 205 -2.95 2.18 -20.77
C GLN A 205 -4.25 2.62 -20.08
N VAL A 206 -5.41 2.37 -20.71
CA VAL A 206 -6.73 2.64 -20.11
C VAL A 206 -7.04 1.64 -18.99
N VAL A 207 -6.73 0.36 -19.18
CA VAL A 207 -6.95 -0.66 -18.13
C VAL A 207 -6.15 -0.33 -16.85
N THR A 208 -4.92 0.16 -16.97
CA THR A 208 -4.10 0.53 -15.80
C THR A 208 -4.71 1.68 -14.98
N LEU A 209 -5.55 2.54 -15.55
CA LEU A 209 -6.20 3.63 -14.81
C LEU A 209 -7.29 3.14 -13.83
N PHE A 210 -7.80 1.92 -13.97
CA PHE A 210 -8.70 1.33 -12.99
C PHE A 210 -7.96 0.81 -11.75
N ASN A 211 -6.64 0.71 -11.82
CA ASN A 211 -5.81 0.24 -10.71
C ASN A 211 -5.30 1.45 -9.89
N PRO A 212 -5.66 1.56 -8.60
CA PRO A 212 -5.19 2.66 -7.76
C PRO A 212 -3.67 2.65 -7.55
N LEU A 213 -3.00 1.50 -7.70
CA LEU A 213 -1.54 1.40 -7.63
C LEU A 213 -0.87 2.20 -8.76
N THR A 214 -1.49 2.34 -9.93
CA THR A 214 -0.99 3.19 -11.02
C THR A 214 -0.80 4.64 -10.55
N TYR A 215 -1.79 5.21 -9.91
CA TYR A 215 -1.71 6.58 -9.41
C TYR A 215 -0.70 6.71 -8.27
N ALA A 216 -0.59 5.71 -7.40
CA ALA A 216 0.42 5.67 -6.34
C ALA A 216 1.84 5.63 -6.92
N ALA A 217 2.08 4.75 -7.90
CA ALA A 217 3.38 4.63 -8.58
C ALA A 217 3.75 5.90 -9.34
N GLU A 218 2.81 6.51 -10.07
CA GLU A 218 3.03 7.77 -10.81
C GLU A 218 3.25 8.95 -9.86
N GLY A 219 2.52 9.03 -8.74
CA GLY A 219 2.71 10.08 -7.74
C GLY A 219 4.08 9.99 -7.04
N LEU A 220 4.56 8.79 -6.77
CA LEU A 220 5.90 8.57 -6.26
C LEU A 220 6.96 8.85 -7.33
N ARG A 221 6.73 8.53 -8.61
CA ARG A 221 7.61 8.95 -9.70
C ARG A 221 7.71 10.47 -9.82
N TYR A 222 6.59 11.16 -9.75
CA TYR A 222 6.55 12.63 -9.74
C TYR A 222 7.39 13.24 -8.62
N SER A 223 7.38 12.63 -7.44
CA SER A 223 8.11 13.13 -6.26
C SER A 223 9.57 12.67 -6.18
N MET A 224 9.91 11.50 -6.76
CA MET A 224 11.24 10.89 -6.59
C MET A 224 12.15 11.08 -7.79
N VAL A 225 11.63 10.96 -9.04
CA VAL A 225 12.48 10.91 -10.23
C VAL A 225 13.04 12.28 -10.54
N PRO A 226 14.39 12.42 -10.64
CA PRO A 226 15.01 13.66 -11.08
C PRO A 226 14.65 13.99 -12.52
N GLN A 227 14.89 15.24 -12.90
CA GLN A 227 14.76 15.65 -14.30
C GLN A 227 15.76 14.87 -15.17
N ILE A 228 15.28 14.26 -16.24
CA ILE A 228 16.10 13.54 -17.21
C ILE A 228 16.33 14.46 -18.40
N GLY A 229 17.59 14.83 -18.66
CA GLY A 229 17.93 15.72 -19.79
C GLY A 229 17.32 17.13 -19.68
N GLY A 230 17.13 17.65 -18.46
CA GLY A 230 16.54 18.98 -18.21
C GLY A 230 15.01 19.04 -18.39
N ARG A 231 14.35 17.92 -18.65
CA ARG A 231 12.88 17.84 -18.74
C ARG A 231 12.31 17.01 -17.59
N GLU A 232 11.16 17.44 -17.08
CA GLU A 232 10.43 16.63 -16.12
C GLU A 232 9.95 15.33 -16.79
N PHE A 233 10.04 14.24 -16.05
CA PHE A 233 9.54 12.96 -16.52
C PHE A 233 8.02 13.04 -16.67
N PRO A 234 7.43 12.64 -17.84
CA PRO A 234 6.00 12.73 -18.05
C PRO A 234 5.27 11.75 -17.14
N THR A 235 4.64 12.28 -16.10
CA THR A 235 3.77 11.56 -15.17
C THR A 235 2.33 12.04 -15.33
N LEU A 236 1.40 11.32 -14.74
CA LEU A 236 0.05 11.84 -14.53
C LEU A 236 0.09 13.12 -13.70
N GLY A 237 -0.77 14.09 -13.99
CA GLY A 237 -0.84 15.34 -13.24
C GLY A 237 -1.15 15.11 -11.76
N LEU A 238 -0.38 15.75 -10.86
CA LEU A 238 -0.52 15.58 -9.41
C LEU A 238 -1.97 15.77 -8.90
N PRO A 239 -2.78 16.75 -9.37
CA PRO A 239 -4.17 16.88 -8.93
C PRO A 239 -5.02 15.65 -9.26
N TRP A 240 -4.83 15.04 -10.43
CA TRP A 240 -5.52 13.81 -10.83
C TRP A 240 -5.12 12.63 -9.96
N ILE A 241 -3.83 12.51 -9.65
CA ILE A 241 -3.29 11.47 -8.77
C ILE A 241 -3.94 11.57 -7.39
N LEU A 242 -3.92 12.76 -6.78
CA LEU A 242 -4.50 12.99 -5.46
C LEU A 242 -6.02 12.77 -5.45
N ALA A 243 -6.73 13.23 -6.48
CA ALA A 243 -8.16 13.02 -6.59
C ALA A 243 -8.51 11.52 -6.71
N ALA A 244 -7.79 10.78 -7.56
CA ALA A 244 -8.04 9.34 -7.75
C ALA A 244 -7.74 8.54 -6.47
N LEU A 245 -6.61 8.79 -5.82
CA LEU A 245 -6.24 8.10 -4.59
C LEU A 245 -7.17 8.48 -3.42
N GLY A 246 -7.48 9.77 -3.26
CA GLY A 246 -8.41 10.25 -2.23
C GLY A 246 -9.81 9.67 -2.40
N THR A 247 -10.32 9.65 -3.64
CA THR A 247 -11.61 9.02 -3.97
C THR A 247 -11.57 7.51 -3.68
N SER A 248 -10.49 6.82 -4.05
CA SER A 248 -10.31 5.40 -3.77
C SER A 248 -10.35 5.12 -2.27
N VAL A 249 -9.63 5.88 -1.44
CA VAL A 249 -9.66 5.75 0.03
C VAL A 249 -11.09 5.89 0.56
N ILE A 250 -11.79 6.98 0.17
CA ILE A 250 -13.13 7.27 0.68
C ILE A 250 -14.12 6.17 0.27
N VAL A 251 -14.15 5.82 -1.02
CA VAL A 251 -15.08 4.83 -1.57
C VAL A 251 -14.83 3.45 -0.95
N MET A 252 -13.58 2.99 -0.93
CA MET A 252 -13.23 1.68 -0.38
C MET A 252 -13.47 1.61 1.13
N PHE A 253 -13.18 2.69 1.88
CA PHE A 253 -13.45 2.76 3.30
C PHE A 253 -14.95 2.71 3.60
N VAL A 254 -15.77 3.48 2.87
CA VAL A 254 -17.23 3.49 3.08
C VAL A 254 -17.85 2.14 2.74
N ILE A 255 -17.47 1.54 1.60
CA ILE A 255 -17.99 0.23 1.20
C ILE A 255 -17.50 -0.85 2.20
N GLY A 256 -16.22 -0.87 2.54
CA GLY A 256 -15.63 -1.84 3.48
C GLY A 256 -16.28 -1.75 4.87
N THR A 257 -16.48 -0.54 5.40
CA THR A 257 -17.15 -0.33 6.69
C THR A 257 -18.61 -0.78 6.66
N ARG A 258 -19.36 -0.48 5.59
CA ARG A 258 -20.74 -0.96 5.44
C ARG A 258 -20.83 -2.48 5.35
N THR A 259 -19.91 -3.10 4.61
CA THR A 259 -19.85 -4.56 4.47
C THR A 259 -19.46 -5.22 5.79
N PHE A 260 -18.51 -4.62 6.53
CA PHE A 260 -18.14 -5.04 7.88
C PHE A 260 -19.37 -5.01 8.82
N GLN A 261 -20.08 -3.88 8.88
CA GLN A 261 -21.25 -3.74 9.73
C GLN A 261 -22.34 -4.77 9.41
N LYS A 262 -22.61 -5.03 8.13
CA LYS A 262 -23.58 -6.05 7.72
C LYS A 262 -23.17 -7.45 8.19
N ARG A 263 -21.87 -7.79 8.13
CA ARG A 263 -21.37 -9.12 8.47
C ARG A 263 -21.33 -9.37 10.00
N VAL A 264 -21.24 -8.31 10.77
CA VAL A 264 -21.15 -8.37 12.25
C VAL A 264 -22.52 -8.31 12.91
N VAL A 265 -23.52 -7.67 12.29
CA VAL A 265 -24.89 -7.50 12.85
C VAL A 265 -25.84 -8.61 12.39
N THR A 266 -25.49 -9.38 11.36
CA THR A 266 -26.23 -10.57 10.91
C THR A 266 -25.63 -11.84 11.48
#